data_57b64a59e4195b70033f5e9b9f6d6950
#
_entry.id   57b64a59e4195b70033f5e9b9f6d6950
#
_cell.length_a   1.000
_cell.length_b   1.000
_cell.length_c   1.000
_cell.angle_alpha   90.00
_cell.angle_beta   90.00
_cell.angle_gamma   90.00
#
_symmetry.space_group_name_H-M   'P 1'
#
loop_
_entity.id
_entity.type
_entity.pdbx_description
1 polymer ?
#
loop_
_entity_poly.entity_id
_entity_poly.type
_entity_poly.pdbx_seq_one_letter_code
_entity_poly.pdbx_strand_id
1 'polypeptide(L)'
;MTISRREFMQMLAIAGMTGFLGPRFAQAAGKSAEDPYAIPEFGNVTLMHFTDCHAQLNPVWWREPDTNIGVGDAWGRPPHLTGDAILKYYDVTPKTRDAYAFSCLDYDELAHQYGVVGGMAHIASLVKRYREERAGRTLLLDGGDTWQGSATALWTRGLDMVGMQNLLGVDAMVGHWEFTYGADRVMELVKKHLKAEFLAQNVNDTTWGNLIFPPYMIREVGGRKIAVIGQAFPYTPIANPGYMIPGWTFGIKTTHMQKMVDECRQKHHADLIVVLSHNGADVDMKMASEVKGIDILLGGHTHDIMGPKPVKVGKTLIINTSTNGKILARFDLDVGKGRLNDYRFYYLPVFSNMIEPDKEMAAYIHKVRSPYAGKLAEPLAVTESLLYRRDNFNGSFDQLLVQALMEEMDCEAAFSPGFRWGYCKLPGETITFEDVMAQTAITYPQVTVNEYTGAQIKLIMEDVADNLFNKNPYYQQGGDMIRVGNIQYVMDPEKTIGHRITELHVGGKPMSMKKKYKVAGWAAVSKPVEGTPVWDVFAKWLRAKRQVRVDKLDIPRLVGVKGNPGIAYPREYGL
;
A
#
# COMPACT_ATOMS: atom_id res chain seq x y z
N MET A 1 15.73 -24.36 -6.81
CA MET A 1 17.15 -24.37 -6.43
C MET A 1 17.21 -24.31 -4.92
N THR A 2 17.90 -25.22 -4.27
CA THR A 2 18.13 -25.20 -2.82
C THR A 2 19.20 -24.18 -2.51
N ILE A 3 18.88 -23.22 -1.66
CA ILE A 3 19.85 -22.25 -1.14
C ILE A 3 21.00 -23.00 -0.51
N SER A 4 22.24 -22.63 -0.80
CA SER A 4 23.39 -23.24 -0.18
C SER A 4 23.46 -22.80 1.31
N ARG A 5 23.95 -23.71 2.16
CA ARG A 5 24.18 -23.45 3.60
C ARG A 5 25.03 -22.20 3.83
N ARG A 6 25.88 -21.85 2.89
CA ARG A 6 26.77 -20.68 2.94
C ARG A 6 26.01 -19.37 2.68
N GLU A 7 25.11 -19.35 1.70
CA GLU A 7 24.27 -18.17 1.40
C GLU A 7 23.31 -17.89 2.55
N PHE A 8 22.75 -18.93 3.14
CA PHE A 8 21.89 -18.81 4.31
C PHE A 8 22.64 -18.27 5.55
N MET A 9 23.86 -18.74 5.80
CA MET A 9 24.72 -18.24 6.89
C MET A 9 25.17 -16.80 6.64
N GLN A 10 25.35 -16.39 5.39
CA GLN A 10 25.62 -14.99 5.04
C GLN A 10 24.41 -14.09 5.32
N MET A 11 23.19 -14.53 5.00
CA MET A 11 21.96 -13.80 5.35
C MET A 11 21.79 -13.63 6.87
N LEU A 12 22.08 -14.65 7.66
CA LEU A 12 22.03 -14.56 9.12
C LEU A 12 23.08 -13.59 9.69
N ALA A 13 24.27 -13.56 9.13
CA ALA A 13 25.31 -12.62 9.54
C ALA A 13 24.91 -11.18 9.22
N ILE A 14 24.32 -10.94 8.05
CA ILE A 14 23.83 -9.63 7.59
C ILE A 14 22.61 -9.20 8.43
N ALA A 15 21.67 -10.09 8.66
CA ALA A 15 20.50 -9.81 9.50
C ALA A 15 20.91 -9.47 10.96
N GLY A 16 21.94 -10.12 11.49
CA GLY A 16 22.51 -9.80 12.80
C GLY A 16 23.17 -8.42 12.86
N MET A 17 23.85 -7.99 11.79
CA MET A 17 24.50 -6.68 11.70
C MET A 17 23.51 -5.53 11.46
N THR A 18 22.42 -5.76 10.74
CA THR A 18 21.43 -4.73 10.38
C THR A 18 20.36 -4.50 11.46
N GLY A 19 20.38 -5.32 12.54
CA GLY A 19 19.32 -5.28 13.55
C GLY A 19 17.99 -5.87 13.08
N PHE A 20 17.98 -6.53 11.92
CA PHE A 20 16.86 -7.30 11.40
C PHE A 20 16.49 -8.45 12.35
N LEU A 21 17.55 -9.04 12.92
CA LEU A 21 17.50 -10.00 14.00
C LEU A 21 18.41 -9.42 15.10
N GLY A 22 17.87 -9.01 16.23
CA GLY A 22 18.66 -8.37 17.30
C GLY A 22 19.92 -9.16 17.71
N PRO A 23 20.89 -8.56 18.44
CA PRO A 23 22.22 -9.11 18.70
C PRO A 23 22.26 -10.49 19.40
N ARG A 24 21.12 -11.03 19.84
CA ARG A 24 21.01 -12.37 20.44
C ARG A 24 20.76 -13.50 19.45
N PHE A 25 20.50 -13.20 18.17
CA PHE A 25 20.32 -14.26 17.15
C PHE A 25 21.62 -15.03 16.88
N ALA A 26 22.77 -14.39 17.03
CA ALA A 26 24.07 -15.06 16.89
C ALA A 26 24.32 -16.13 17.95
N GLN A 27 23.67 -16.07 19.13
CA GLN A 27 23.81 -17.05 20.21
C GLN A 27 22.77 -18.20 20.15
N ALA A 28 21.66 -18.03 19.42
CA ALA A 28 20.62 -19.06 19.23
C ALA A 28 20.88 -19.99 18.02
N ALA A 29 21.99 -19.80 17.32
CA ALA A 29 22.34 -20.47 16.05
C ALA A 29 22.57 -22.00 16.12
N GLY A 30 22.17 -22.66 17.20
CA GLY A 30 22.38 -24.12 17.36
C GLY A 30 21.37 -25.03 16.66
N LYS A 31 20.12 -24.56 16.36
CA LYS A 31 19.07 -25.40 15.70
C LYS A 31 18.07 -24.65 14.81
N SER A 32 18.03 -23.31 14.80
CA SER A 32 17.05 -22.49 14.03
C SER A 32 17.65 -21.80 12.81
N ALA A 33 18.89 -22.13 12.44
CA ALA A 33 19.62 -21.46 11.36
C ALA A 33 19.07 -21.74 9.94
N GLU A 34 18.10 -22.64 9.78
CA GLU A 34 17.54 -23.06 8.50
C GLU A 34 16.20 -22.40 8.16
N ASP A 35 15.51 -21.80 9.14
CA ASP A 35 14.18 -21.22 8.95
C ASP A 35 14.16 -19.71 9.32
N PRO A 36 14.08 -18.79 8.33
CA PRO A 36 14.10 -17.34 8.60
C PRO A 36 12.84 -16.84 9.34
N TYR A 37 11.81 -17.66 9.45
CA TYR A 37 10.59 -17.35 10.19
C TYR A 37 10.57 -17.92 11.61
N ALA A 38 11.63 -18.60 12.04
CA ALA A 38 11.80 -19.05 13.41
C ALA A 38 12.24 -17.88 14.30
N ILE A 39 11.34 -17.38 15.13
CA ILE A 39 11.56 -16.19 15.97
C ILE A 39 11.68 -16.63 17.44
N PRO A 40 12.77 -16.27 18.14
CA PRO A 40 12.93 -16.55 19.55
C PRO A 40 11.83 -15.88 20.38
N GLU A 41 11.37 -16.58 21.43
CA GLU A 41 10.36 -16.06 22.34
C GLU A 41 10.86 -14.79 23.07
N PHE A 42 10.03 -13.74 23.08
CA PHE A 42 10.30 -12.51 23.81
C PHE A 42 8.99 -11.88 24.29
N GLY A 43 9.02 -11.25 25.46
CA GLY A 43 7.91 -10.47 26.01
C GLY A 43 6.65 -11.30 26.31
N ASN A 44 5.57 -10.60 26.61
CA ASN A 44 4.28 -11.17 26.99
C ASN A 44 3.15 -10.90 25.99
N VAL A 45 3.34 -9.99 25.01
CA VAL A 45 2.37 -9.64 23.98
C VAL A 45 3.03 -9.70 22.62
N THR A 46 2.34 -10.24 21.62
CA THR A 46 2.74 -10.22 20.21
C THR A 46 1.68 -9.53 19.38
N LEU A 47 2.06 -8.49 18.64
CA LEU A 47 1.23 -7.86 17.62
C LEU A 47 1.73 -8.30 16.25
N MET A 48 0.81 -8.77 15.42
CA MET A 48 1.05 -9.02 14.00
C MET A 48 0.26 -7.99 13.20
N HIS A 49 0.85 -7.48 12.11
CA HIS A 49 0.21 -6.45 11.29
C HIS A 49 0.50 -6.68 9.80
N PHE A 50 -0.53 -6.54 9.00
CA PHE A 50 -0.46 -6.39 7.54
C PHE A 50 -1.43 -5.28 7.13
N THR A 51 -1.29 -4.74 5.93
CA THR A 51 -2.10 -3.65 5.41
C THR A 51 -2.10 -3.67 3.88
N ASP A 52 -3.03 -2.94 3.27
CA ASP A 52 -3.04 -2.63 1.83
C ASP A 52 -2.88 -3.89 0.95
N CYS A 53 -3.49 -5.02 1.33
CA CYS A 53 -3.35 -6.23 0.55
C CYS A 53 -4.13 -6.18 -0.78
N HIS A 54 -5.00 -5.20 -0.96
CA HIS A 54 -5.73 -4.91 -2.19
C HIS A 54 -6.30 -6.15 -2.86
N ALA A 55 -6.91 -6.99 -2.04
CA ALA A 55 -7.54 -8.24 -2.43
C ALA A 55 -6.64 -9.20 -3.22
N GLN A 56 -5.32 -9.13 -3.03
CA GLN A 56 -4.37 -10.07 -3.61
C GLN A 56 -4.32 -11.36 -2.78
N LEU A 57 -5.08 -12.37 -3.21
CA LEU A 57 -5.17 -13.66 -2.53
C LEU A 57 -3.96 -14.56 -2.83
N ASN A 58 -3.43 -14.49 -4.04
CA ASN A 58 -2.29 -15.27 -4.51
C ASN A 58 -0.97 -14.51 -4.35
N PRO A 59 0.19 -15.20 -4.30
CA PRO A 59 1.49 -14.55 -4.41
C PRO A 59 1.64 -13.80 -5.74
N VAL A 60 2.37 -12.68 -5.69
CA VAL A 60 2.55 -11.78 -6.83
C VAL A 60 4.01 -11.32 -6.97
N TRP A 61 4.36 -10.83 -8.14
CA TRP A 61 5.55 -10.02 -8.33
C TRP A 61 5.30 -8.62 -7.79
N TRP A 62 6.16 -8.14 -6.90
CA TRP A 62 6.04 -6.77 -6.37
C TRP A 62 7.40 -6.10 -6.29
N ARG A 63 7.54 -4.97 -7.00
CA ARG A 63 8.72 -4.11 -7.02
C ARG A 63 8.47 -2.89 -6.14
N GLU A 64 9.42 -2.56 -5.26
CA GLU A 64 9.38 -1.30 -4.53
C GLU A 64 9.54 -0.10 -5.49
N PRO A 65 9.03 1.10 -5.13
CA PRO A 65 9.14 2.27 -5.99
C PRO A 65 10.60 2.68 -6.21
N ASP A 66 10.92 3.17 -7.41
CA ASP A 66 12.20 3.81 -7.70
C ASP A 66 12.16 5.33 -7.44
N THR A 67 10.98 5.88 -7.24
CA THR A 67 10.77 7.27 -6.91
C THR A 67 9.74 7.42 -5.80
N ASN A 68 10.18 7.95 -4.66
CA ASN A 68 9.36 8.30 -3.49
C ASN A 68 9.93 9.56 -2.85
N ILE A 69 9.65 10.72 -3.45
CA ILE A 69 10.27 12.00 -3.11
C ILE A 69 9.71 12.54 -1.80
N GLY A 70 10.56 12.72 -0.81
CA GLY A 70 10.25 13.53 0.37
C GLY A 70 10.58 15.01 0.14
N VAL A 71 9.70 15.90 0.57
CA VAL A 71 9.87 17.37 0.50
C VAL A 71 9.94 17.98 1.91
N GLY A 72 10.59 19.14 2.03
CA GLY A 72 10.72 19.82 3.32
C GLY A 72 11.35 18.90 4.38
N ASP A 73 10.68 18.73 5.53
CA ASP A 73 11.17 17.91 6.65
C ASP A 73 11.19 16.40 6.36
N ALA A 74 10.49 15.95 5.33
CA ALA A 74 10.49 14.55 4.91
C ALA A 74 11.70 14.17 4.04
N TRP A 75 12.46 15.16 3.54
CA TRP A 75 13.65 14.93 2.71
C TRP A 75 14.66 14.00 3.41
N GLY A 76 14.97 12.87 2.77
CA GLY A 76 15.98 11.93 3.26
C GLY A 76 15.59 11.14 4.52
N ARG A 77 14.32 11.10 4.87
CA ARG A 77 13.78 10.30 5.97
C ARG A 77 12.90 9.16 5.44
N PRO A 78 12.86 8.01 6.09
CA PRO A 78 11.87 6.99 5.76
C PRO A 78 10.44 7.57 5.83
N PRO A 79 9.56 7.18 4.86
CA PRO A 79 9.76 6.20 3.78
C PRO A 79 10.38 6.76 2.49
N HIS A 80 10.83 8.01 2.45
CA HIS A 80 11.33 8.72 1.26
C HIS A 80 12.79 8.38 0.94
N LEU A 81 13.08 7.10 0.86
CA LEU A 81 14.37 6.54 0.48
C LEU A 81 14.14 5.43 -0.54
N THR A 82 14.89 5.41 -1.64
CA THR A 82 14.76 4.40 -2.69
C THR A 82 16.13 3.93 -3.16
N GLY A 83 16.16 2.80 -3.87
CA GLY A 83 17.36 2.28 -4.50
C GLY A 83 18.55 2.12 -3.53
N ASP A 84 19.72 2.65 -3.92
CA ASP A 84 20.93 2.59 -3.08
C ASP A 84 20.77 3.35 -1.74
N ALA A 85 19.94 4.39 -1.70
CA ALA A 85 19.75 5.18 -0.50
C ALA A 85 19.09 4.37 0.64
N ILE A 86 18.06 3.58 0.35
CA ILE A 86 17.42 2.74 1.35
C ILE A 86 18.35 1.60 1.78
N LEU A 87 19.06 0.94 0.83
CA LEU A 87 20.02 -0.11 1.17
C LEU A 87 21.12 0.41 2.09
N LYS A 88 21.68 1.57 1.77
CA LYS A 88 22.72 2.22 2.59
C LYS A 88 22.20 2.64 3.97
N TYR A 89 20.99 3.21 4.04
CA TYR A 89 20.40 3.69 5.30
C TYR A 89 20.18 2.55 6.29
N TYR A 90 19.82 1.37 5.79
CA TYR A 90 19.54 0.20 6.62
C TYR A 90 20.64 -0.84 6.65
N ASP A 91 21.79 -0.55 6.04
CA ASP A 91 22.94 -1.47 5.95
C ASP A 91 22.57 -2.82 5.32
N VAL A 92 21.79 -2.77 4.25
CA VAL A 92 21.38 -3.94 3.47
C VAL A 92 22.36 -4.19 2.33
N THR A 93 22.88 -5.41 2.25
CA THR A 93 23.82 -5.79 1.19
C THR A 93 23.07 -5.89 -0.16
N PRO A 94 23.55 -5.21 -1.24
CA PRO A 94 22.99 -5.34 -2.57
C PRO A 94 22.96 -6.79 -3.09
N LYS A 95 22.02 -7.08 -3.99
CA LYS A 95 21.84 -8.41 -4.63
C LYS A 95 21.54 -9.55 -3.65
N THR A 96 21.05 -9.23 -2.47
CA THR A 96 20.55 -10.19 -1.50
C THR A 96 19.03 -10.28 -1.55
N ARG A 97 18.47 -11.27 -0.85
CA ARG A 97 17.01 -11.40 -0.68
C ARG A 97 16.39 -10.19 0.03
N ASP A 98 17.12 -9.61 0.98
CA ASP A 98 16.67 -8.38 1.65
C ASP A 98 16.70 -7.18 0.70
N ALA A 99 17.73 -7.06 -0.17
CA ALA A 99 17.74 -6.03 -1.20
C ALA A 99 16.56 -6.18 -2.17
N TYR A 100 16.19 -7.40 -2.54
CA TYR A 100 14.99 -7.69 -3.33
C TYR A 100 13.69 -7.30 -2.59
N ALA A 101 13.64 -7.54 -1.28
CA ALA A 101 12.47 -7.19 -0.48
C ALA A 101 12.29 -5.67 -0.29
N PHE A 102 13.40 -4.90 -0.20
CA PHE A 102 13.36 -3.50 0.25
C PHE A 102 13.70 -2.47 -0.83
N SER A 103 14.09 -2.88 -2.05
CA SER A 103 14.47 -1.94 -3.11
C SER A 103 13.97 -2.34 -4.48
N CYS A 104 14.09 -1.40 -5.43
CA CYS A 104 13.81 -1.63 -6.84
C CYS A 104 15.05 -2.10 -7.63
N LEU A 105 16.22 -2.11 -7.00
CA LEU A 105 17.49 -2.39 -7.69
C LEU A 105 17.59 -3.83 -8.14
N ASP A 106 18.10 -4.04 -9.36
CA ASP A 106 18.32 -5.35 -9.97
C ASP A 106 17.04 -6.23 -9.96
N TYR A 107 15.85 -5.60 -9.98
CA TYR A 107 14.59 -6.26 -9.68
C TYR A 107 14.30 -7.47 -10.57
N ASP A 108 14.51 -7.36 -11.88
CA ASP A 108 14.24 -8.45 -12.84
C ASP A 108 15.12 -9.68 -12.55
N GLU A 109 16.43 -9.47 -12.35
CA GLU A 109 17.38 -10.52 -11.97
C GLU A 109 16.98 -11.19 -10.63
N LEU A 110 16.69 -10.36 -9.62
CA LEU A 110 16.39 -10.84 -8.27
C LEU A 110 15.01 -11.50 -8.17
N ALA A 111 14.03 -11.05 -8.95
CA ALA A 111 12.72 -11.68 -9.03
C ALA A 111 12.82 -13.12 -9.56
N HIS A 112 13.58 -13.35 -10.63
CA HIS A 112 13.85 -14.71 -11.13
C HIS A 112 14.56 -15.58 -10.10
N GLN A 113 15.43 -14.99 -9.27
CA GLN A 113 16.18 -15.70 -8.24
C GLN A 113 15.34 -16.04 -7.00
N TYR A 114 14.54 -15.08 -6.51
CA TYR A 114 13.87 -15.19 -5.20
C TYR A 114 12.37 -15.48 -5.28
N GLY A 115 11.75 -15.29 -6.43
CA GLY A 115 10.37 -15.67 -6.69
C GLY A 115 9.34 -14.63 -6.23
N VAL A 116 8.07 -15.01 -6.31
CA VAL A 116 6.92 -14.20 -5.92
C VAL A 116 6.79 -14.06 -4.41
N VAL A 117 6.11 -12.99 -3.98
CA VAL A 117 5.93 -12.63 -2.57
C VAL A 117 4.45 -12.55 -2.21
N GLY A 118 4.15 -12.62 -0.90
CA GLY A 118 2.79 -12.53 -0.40
C GLY A 118 2.01 -13.83 -0.53
N GLY A 119 0.69 -13.68 -0.75
CA GLY A 119 -0.26 -14.77 -0.81
C GLY A 119 -0.86 -15.13 0.55
N MET A 120 -2.19 -15.03 0.66
CA MET A 120 -2.89 -15.17 1.94
C MET A 120 -2.77 -16.57 2.55
N ALA A 121 -2.56 -17.61 1.74
CA ALA A 121 -2.31 -18.95 2.25
C ALA A 121 -0.95 -19.08 2.95
N HIS A 122 0.07 -18.33 2.48
CA HIS A 122 1.40 -18.30 3.11
C HIS A 122 1.40 -17.46 4.39
N ILE A 123 0.71 -16.31 4.36
CA ILE A 123 0.48 -15.49 5.56
C ILE A 123 -0.27 -16.29 6.63
N ALA A 124 -1.29 -17.06 6.23
CA ALA A 124 -2.06 -17.89 7.16
C ALA A 124 -1.17 -18.92 7.87
N SER A 125 -0.23 -19.55 7.17
CA SER A 125 0.75 -20.46 7.78
C SER A 125 1.60 -19.78 8.85
N LEU A 126 2.11 -18.57 8.56
CA LEU A 126 2.90 -17.79 9.54
C LEU A 126 2.05 -17.37 10.73
N VAL A 127 0.84 -16.87 10.50
CA VAL A 127 -0.07 -16.42 11.56
C VAL A 127 -0.47 -17.59 12.46
N LYS A 128 -0.83 -18.77 11.89
CA LYS A 128 -1.16 -19.98 12.67
C LYS A 128 0.04 -20.40 13.51
N ARG A 129 1.23 -20.51 12.92
CA ARG A 129 2.46 -20.83 13.63
C ARG A 129 2.72 -19.90 14.82
N TYR A 130 2.67 -18.58 14.61
CA TYR A 130 2.95 -17.63 15.68
C TYR A 130 1.87 -17.60 16.76
N ARG A 131 0.61 -17.91 16.41
CA ARG A 131 -0.47 -18.11 17.40
C ARG A 131 -0.28 -19.36 18.24
N GLU A 132 0.19 -20.45 17.65
CA GLU A 132 0.53 -21.68 18.38
C GLU A 132 1.70 -21.46 19.32
N GLU A 133 2.80 -20.85 18.85
CA GLU A 133 3.99 -20.52 19.65
C GLU A 133 3.67 -19.55 20.80
N ARG A 134 2.68 -18.67 20.61
CA ARG A 134 2.33 -17.56 21.51
C ARG A 134 0.86 -17.61 21.93
N ALA A 135 0.35 -18.78 22.29
CA ALA A 135 -1.06 -18.98 22.60
C ALA A 135 -1.59 -18.00 23.68
N GLY A 136 -2.69 -17.31 23.37
CA GLY A 136 -3.30 -16.29 24.23
C GLY A 136 -2.53 -14.97 24.35
N ARG A 137 -1.46 -14.79 23.54
CA ARG A 137 -0.56 -13.62 23.62
C ARG A 137 -0.48 -12.83 22.31
N THR A 138 -1.36 -13.07 21.35
CA THR A 138 -1.29 -12.48 20.00
C THR A 138 -2.51 -11.67 19.64
N LEU A 139 -2.29 -10.59 18.87
CA LEU A 139 -3.32 -9.90 18.09
C LEU A 139 -2.85 -9.80 16.63
N LEU A 140 -3.77 -9.99 15.68
CA LEU A 140 -3.56 -9.75 14.26
C LEU A 140 -4.40 -8.56 13.82
N LEU A 141 -3.73 -7.52 13.33
CA LEU A 141 -4.32 -6.23 13.00
C LEU A 141 -4.17 -5.95 11.51
N ASP A 142 -5.26 -5.59 10.86
CA ASP A 142 -5.34 -5.27 9.44
C ASP A 142 -5.46 -3.76 9.26
N GLY A 143 -4.47 -3.14 8.63
CA GLY A 143 -4.39 -1.71 8.39
C GLY A 143 -5.38 -1.17 7.36
N GLY A 144 -6.27 -2.00 6.78
CA GLY A 144 -7.25 -1.60 5.76
C GLY A 144 -6.75 -1.74 4.33
N ASP A 145 -7.56 -1.28 3.38
CA ASP A 145 -7.38 -1.51 1.95
C ASP A 145 -7.31 -2.99 1.60
N THR A 146 -8.14 -3.76 2.27
CA THR A 146 -8.17 -5.21 2.12
C THR A 146 -9.22 -5.67 1.11
N TRP A 147 -10.40 -4.99 1.01
CA TRP A 147 -11.54 -5.50 0.24
C TRP A 147 -11.57 -5.08 -1.22
N GLN A 148 -10.65 -4.26 -1.71
CA GLN A 148 -10.65 -3.72 -3.07
C GLN A 148 -9.29 -3.93 -3.75
N GLY A 149 -9.27 -4.16 -5.08
CA GLY A 149 -8.08 -4.22 -5.93
C GLY A 149 -7.96 -5.50 -6.78
N SER A 150 -8.94 -6.42 -6.72
CA SER A 150 -9.01 -7.60 -7.59
C SER A 150 -10.38 -7.78 -8.23
N ALA A 151 -10.43 -8.60 -9.28
CA ALA A 151 -11.66 -8.97 -9.95
C ALA A 151 -12.66 -9.65 -9.00
N THR A 152 -12.20 -10.62 -8.21
CA THR A 152 -13.06 -11.38 -7.31
C THR A 152 -13.65 -10.49 -6.22
N ALA A 153 -12.85 -9.60 -5.65
CA ALA A 153 -13.33 -8.65 -4.66
C ALA A 153 -14.37 -7.67 -5.25
N LEU A 154 -14.16 -7.20 -6.47
CA LEU A 154 -15.14 -6.37 -7.17
C LEU A 154 -16.46 -7.13 -7.40
N TRP A 155 -16.40 -8.38 -7.90
CA TRP A 155 -17.59 -9.16 -8.24
C TRP A 155 -18.34 -9.68 -7.02
N THR A 156 -17.65 -9.99 -5.92
CA THR A 156 -18.25 -10.39 -4.64
C THR A 156 -18.60 -9.19 -3.76
N ARG A 157 -18.21 -7.98 -4.18
CA ARG A 157 -18.34 -6.74 -3.42
C ARG A 157 -17.72 -6.89 -2.01
N GLY A 158 -16.46 -7.37 -1.97
CA GLY A 158 -15.64 -7.52 -0.77
C GLY A 158 -15.92 -8.75 0.10
N LEU A 159 -16.94 -9.58 -0.21
CA LEU A 159 -17.30 -10.73 0.63
C LEU A 159 -16.21 -11.80 0.65
N ASP A 160 -15.48 -11.99 -0.45
CA ASP A 160 -14.35 -12.92 -0.52
C ASP A 160 -13.25 -12.55 0.48
N MET A 161 -12.95 -11.26 0.59
CA MET A 161 -11.91 -10.78 1.49
C MET A 161 -12.34 -10.81 2.95
N VAL A 162 -13.60 -10.54 3.25
CA VAL A 162 -14.17 -10.74 4.59
C VAL A 162 -14.07 -12.22 5.02
N GLY A 163 -14.35 -13.16 4.12
CA GLY A 163 -14.16 -14.57 4.40
C GLY A 163 -12.71 -14.95 4.64
N MET A 164 -11.78 -14.40 3.87
CA MET A 164 -10.33 -14.55 4.06
C MET A 164 -9.89 -14.02 5.43
N GLN A 165 -10.29 -12.80 5.81
CA GLN A 165 -9.99 -12.20 7.12
C GLN A 165 -10.53 -13.06 8.28
N ASN A 166 -11.74 -13.61 8.14
CA ASN A 166 -12.33 -14.47 9.14
C ASN A 166 -11.56 -15.80 9.33
N LEU A 167 -11.05 -16.39 8.24
CA LEU A 167 -10.18 -17.56 8.30
C LEU A 167 -8.81 -17.24 8.88
N LEU A 168 -8.25 -16.11 8.50
CA LEU A 168 -6.97 -15.63 9.03
C LEU A 168 -7.08 -15.27 10.52
N GLY A 169 -8.31 -14.99 11.00
CA GLY A 169 -8.61 -14.63 12.36
C GLY A 169 -8.14 -13.23 12.70
N VAL A 170 -8.37 -12.25 11.82
CA VAL A 170 -8.11 -10.83 12.10
C VAL A 170 -8.90 -10.39 13.33
N ASP A 171 -8.24 -9.70 14.27
CA ASP A 171 -8.85 -9.21 15.51
C ASP A 171 -9.49 -7.83 15.33
N ALA A 172 -8.83 -6.94 14.59
CA ALA A 172 -9.37 -5.62 14.22
C ALA A 172 -8.86 -5.15 12.87
N MET A 173 -9.64 -4.27 12.23
CA MET A 173 -9.27 -3.59 11.01
C MET A 173 -9.74 -2.14 11.00
N VAL A 174 -9.19 -1.35 10.10
CA VAL A 174 -9.66 -0.01 9.71
C VAL A 174 -10.03 -0.01 8.22
N GLY A 175 -10.52 1.11 7.69
CA GLY A 175 -10.98 1.14 6.30
C GLY A 175 -10.55 2.37 5.50
N HIS A 176 -10.52 2.16 4.16
CA HIS A 176 -10.36 3.18 3.13
C HIS A 176 -11.11 2.77 1.84
N TRP A 177 -10.52 1.95 0.96
CA TRP A 177 -11.19 1.49 -0.26
C TRP A 177 -12.34 0.51 0.01
N GLU A 178 -12.50 0.01 1.23
CA GLU A 178 -13.70 -0.68 1.67
C GLU A 178 -14.95 0.15 1.42
N PHE A 179 -14.85 1.47 1.61
CA PHE A 179 -15.95 2.42 1.43
C PHE A 179 -16.39 2.60 -0.03
N THR A 180 -15.60 2.13 -0.99
CA THR A 180 -15.97 2.14 -2.42
C THR A 180 -17.23 1.32 -2.74
N TYR A 181 -17.58 0.35 -1.88
CA TYR A 181 -18.78 -0.46 -2.06
C TYR A 181 -20.06 0.23 -1.57
N GLY A 182 -19.95 1.41 -1.00
CA GLY A 182 -21.05 2.21 -0.47
C GLY A 182 -21.41 1.88 0.97
N ALA A 183 -22.00 2.86 1.66
CA ALA A 183 -22.27 2.80 3.10
C ALA A 183 -23.09 1.57 3.50
N ASP A 184 -24.16 1.26 2.77
CA ASP A 184 -25.05 0.13 3.07
C ASP A 184 -24.31 -1.21 2.99
N ARG A 185 -23.50 -1.39 1.93
CA ARG A 185 -22.75 -2.63 1.75
C ARG A 185 -21.66 -2.80 2.80
N VAL A 186 -20.94 -1.73 3.14
CA VAL A 186 -19.94 -1.75 4.21
C VAL A 186 -20.60 -2.15 5.54
N MET A 187 -21.73 -1.52 5.88
CA MET A 187 -22.45 -1.83 7.12
C MET A 187 -23.02 -3.26 7.11
N GLU A 188 -23.44 -3.76 5.97
CA GLU A 188 -23.86 -5.17 5.83
C GLU A 188 -22.70 -6.12 6.11
N LEU A 189 -21.55 -5.91 5.46
CA LEU A 189 -20.35 -6.74 5.63
C LEU A 189 -19.88 -6.72 7.09
N VAL A 190 -19.77 -5.54 7.69
CA VAL A 190 -19.31 -5.35 9.07
C VAL A 190 -20.26 -6.01 10.07
N LYS A 191 -21.58 -5.81 9.93
CA LYS A 191 -22.54 -6.29 10.92
C LYS A 191 -22.90 -7.77 10.80
N LYS A 192 -22.85 -8.35 9.57
CA LYS A 192 -23.36 -9.70 9.32
C LYS A 192 -22.29 -10.72 9.00
N HIS A 193 -21.13 -10.30 8.49
CA HIS A 193 -20.16 -11.22 7.92
C HIS A 193 -18.78 -11.15 8.55
N LEU A 194 -18.31 -9.96 8.90
CA LEU A 194 -16.98 -9.75 9.49
C LEU A 194 -16.97 -10.17 10.96
N LYS A 195 -15.94 -10.94 11.36
CA LYS A 195 -15.69 -11.30 12.76
C LYS A 195 -14.77 -10.32 13.49
N ALA A 196 -13.88 -9.65 12.74
CA ALA A 196 -12.99 -8.63 13.28
C ALA A 196 -13.77 -7.38 13.71
N GLU A 197 -13.23 -6.63 14.68
CA GLU A 197 -13.75 -5.29 15.00
C GLU A 197 -13.35 -4.31 13.89
N PHE A 198 -14.33 -3.70 13.22
CA PHE A 198 -14.07 -2.59 12.30
C PHE A 198 -14.03 -1.29 13.09
N LEU A 199 -12.85 -0.67 13.20
CA LEU A 199 -12.60 0.45 14.09
C LEU A 199 -12.42 1.77 13.30
N ALA A 200 -13.07 2.85 13.76
CA ALA A 200 -12.82 4.19 13.23
C ALA A 200 -13.25 5.29 14.22
N GLN A 201 -12.28 5.98 14.84
CA GLN A 201 -12.56 7.12 15.74
C GLN A 201 -12.95 8.40 14.96
N ASN A 202 -12.77 8.39 13.65
CA ASN A 202 -12.85 9.59 12.80
C ASN A 202 -13.98 9.56 11.76
N VAL A 203 -14.86 8.55 11.80
CA VAL A 203 -16.02 8.45 10.89
C VAL A 203 -17.30 8.72 11.65
N ASN A 204 -18.00 9.79 11.27
CA ASN A 204 -19.20 10.25 11.97
C ASN A 204 -20.37 10.42 11.00
N ASP A 205 -21.60 10.28 11.49
CA ASP A 205 -22.78 10.69 10.73
C ASP A 205 -22.86 12.23 10.62
N THR A 206 -23.45 12.71 9.52
CA THR A 206 -23.61 14.15 9.26
C THR A 206 -24.77 14.77 10.01
N THR A 207 -25.69 13.96 10.58
CA THR A 207 -26.93 14.45 11.20
C THR A 207 -26.71 14.84 12.66
N TRP A 208 -26.07 13.97 13.42
CA TRP A 208 -25.87 14.13 14.86
C TRP A 208 -24.40 14.13 15.27
N GLY A 209 -23.50 13.82 14.34
CA GLY A 209 -22.08 13.73 14.61
C GLY A 209 -21.69 12.48 15.42
N ASN A 210 -22.56 11.46 15.50
CA ASN A 210 -22.24 10.23 16.20
C ASN A 210 -21.24 9.38 15.40
N LEU A 211 -20.43 8.60 16.10
CA LEU A 211 -19.53 7.64 15.47
C LEU A 211 -20.31 6.55 14.75
N ILE A 212 -19.91 6.23 13.54
CA ILE A 212 -20.47 5.14 12.72
C ILE A 212 -19.93 3.78 13.18
N PHE A 213 -18.67 3.73 13.60
CA PHE A 213 -17.97 2.54 14.05
C PHE A 213 -17.44 2.72 15.47
N PRO A 214 -17.18 1.62 16.21
CA PRO A 214 -16.43 1.69 17.47
C PRO A 214 -15.11 2.44 17.28
N PRO A 215 -14.75 3.40 18.14
CA PRO A 215 -13.50 4.14 18.02
C PRO A 215 -12.27 3.30 18.40
N TYR A 216 -12.45 2.34 19.30
CA TYR A 216 -11.41 1.46 19.79
C TYR A 216 -11.97 0.13 20.30
N MET A 217 -11.09 -0.85 20.46
CA MET A 217 -11.35 -2.07 21.23
C MET A 217 -10.36 -2.19 22.39
N ILE A 218 -10.76 -2.91 23.44
CA ILE A 218 -9.89 -3.33 24.53
C ILE A 218 -9.83 -4.85 24.53
N ARG A 219 -8.62 -5.40 24.54
CA ARG A 219 -8.39 -6.86 24.63
C ARG A 219 -7.41 -7.15 25.75
N GLU A 220 -7.67 -8.23 26.46
CA GLU A 220 -6.69 -8.79 27.41
C GLU A 220 -5.84 -9.82 26.69
N VAL A 221 -4.55 -9.58 26.58
CA VAL A 221 -3.57 -10.36 25.83
C VAL A 221 -2.32 -10.52 26.67
N GLY A 222 -1.85 -11.73 26.91
CA GLY A 222 -0.66 -11.98 27.72
C GLY A 222 -0.76 -11.41 29.15
N GLY A 223 -1.97 -11.34 29.73
CA GLY A 223 -2.23 -10.77 31.05
C GLY A 223 -2.12 -9.22 31.09
N ARG A 224 -2.26 -8.55 29.94
CA ARG A 224 -2.21 -7.09 29.79
C ARG A 224 -3.40 -6.58 29.00
N LYS A 225 -3.89 -5.39 29.36
CA LYS A 225 -4.94 -4.71 28.65
C LYS A 225 -4.38 -3.89 27.49
N ILE A 226 -4.66 -4.32 26.27
CA ILE A 226 -4.24 -3.65 25.04
C ILE A 226 -5.43 -2.87 24.48
N ALA A 227 -5.27 -1.56 24.30
CA ALA A 227 -6.23 -0.74 23.55
C ALA A 227 -5.76 -0.61 22.10
N VAL A 228 -6.64 -0.89 21.15
CA VAL A 228 -6.42 -0.63 19.72
C VAL A 228 -7.42 0.43 19.29
N ILE A 229 -6.94 1.61 18.91
CA ILE A 229 -7.75 2.73 18.44
C ILE A 229 -7.68 2.78 16.93
N GLY A 230 -8.84 2.82 16.24
CA GLY A 230 -8.89 2.83 14.78
C GLY A 230 -8.92 4.23 14.20
N GLN A 231 -8.17 4.43 13.12
CA GLN A 231 -8.14 5.64 12.30
C GLN A 231 -8.35 5.26 10.83
N ALA A 232 -9.54 5.45 10.31
CA ALA A 232 -9.85 5.25 8.90
C ALA A 232 -9.23 6.37 8.04
N PHE A 233 -9.09 6.12 6.74
CA PHE A 233 -8.54 7.11 5.80
C PHE A 233 -9.29 8.44 5.87
N PRO A 234 -8.61 9.54 6.20
CA PRO A 234 -9.29 10.81 6.51
C PRO A 234 -9.85 11.53 5.29
N TYR A 235 -9.35 11.24 4.10
CA TYR A 235 -9.73 11.89 2.84
C TYR A 235 -10.62 11.01 1.96
N THR A 236 -11.30 10.04 2.53
CA THR A 236 -12.23 9.14 1.82
C THR A 236 -13.21 9.87 0.89
N PRO A 237 -13.80 11.04 1.25
CA PRO A 237 -14.70 11.78 0.36
C PRO A 237 -14.05 12.38 -0.88
N ILE A 238 -12.71 12.40 -0.94
CA ILE A 238 -11.96 12.86 -2.12
C ILE A 238 -11.61 11.67 -3.01
N ALA A 239 -11.20 10.54 -2.41
CA ALA A 239 -10.82 9.34 -3.13
C ALA A 239 -12.03 8.57 -3.68
N ASN A 240 -13.15 8.55 -2.95
CA ASN A 240 -14.39 7.87 -3.36
C ASN A 240 -15.47 8.89 -3.76
N PRO A 241 -16.31 8.57 -4.76
CA PRO A 241 -17.46 9.41 -5.08
C PRO A 241 -18.35 9.65 -3.86
N GLY A 242 -18.65 10.90 -3.56
CA GLY A 242 -19.42 11.28 -2.35
C GLY A 242 -20.81 10.65 -2.28
N TYR A 243 -21.41 10.29 -3.43
CA TYR A 243 -22.70 9.62 -3.47
C TYR A 243 -22.65 8.14 -2.99
N MET A 244 -21.47 7.53 -2.85
CA MET A 244 -21.31 6.17 -2.34
C MET A 244 -21.35 6.11 -0.81
N ILE A 245 -20.97 7.20 -0.17
CA ILE A 245 -20.91 7.34 1.31
C ILE A 245 -21.71 8.55 1.79
N PRO A 246 -22.96 8.73 1.36
CA PRO A 246 -23.76 9.87 1.78
C PRO A 246 -23.99 9.84 3.27
N GLY A 247 -23.94 11.01 3.90
CA GLY A 247 -24.20 11.14 5.32
C GLY A 247 -23.05 10.76 6.26
N TRP A 248 -21.85 10.46 5.73
CA TRP A 248 -20.65 10.21 6.54
C TRP A 248 -19.63 11.33 6.39
N THR A 249 -18.96 11.68 7.50
CA THR A 249 -17.82 12.60 7.52
C THR A 249 -16.57 11.89 8.00
N PHE A 250 -15.44 12.34 7.52
CA PHE A 250 -14.12 11.82 7.80
C PHE A 250 -13.20 12.96 8.26
N GLY A 251 -11.96 12.66 8.61
CA GLY A 251 -10.95 13.65 8.95
C GLY A 251 -9.86 13.08 9.86
N ILE A 252 -8.79 13.81 10.07
CA ILE A 252 -7.67 13.38 10.92
C ILE A 252 -8.08 13.39 12.40
N LYS A 253 -8.70 14.48 12.87
CA LYS A 253 -9.31 14.63 14.20
C LYS A 253 -8.36 14.33 15.38
N THR A 254 -7.18 14.94 15.42
CA THR A 254 -6.16 14.72 16.45
C THR A 254 -6.66 14.96 17.87
N THR A 255 -7.52 15.98 18.09
CA THR A 255 -8.12 16.25 19.40
C THR A 255 -9.02 15.09 19.86
N HIS A 256 -9.78 14.47 18.93
CA HIS A 256 -10.60 13.32 19.28
C HIS A 256 -9.74 12.08 19.51
N MET A 257 -8.66 11.88 18.73
CA MET A 257 -7.68 10.83 18.96
C MET A 257 -7.07 10.96 20.37
N GLN A 258 -6.66 12.16 20.80
CA GLN A 258 -6.13 12.37 22.15
C GLN A 258 -7.16 11.99 23.22
N LYS A 259 -8.42 12.37 23.03
CA LYS A 259 -9.50 11.98 23.96
C LYS A 259 -9.65 10.46 24.05
N MET A 260 -9.54 9.73 22.92
CA MET A 260 -9.61 8.26 22.93
C MET A 260 -8.41 7.63 23.65
N VAL A 261 -7.22 8.16 23.44
CA VAL A 261 -6.00 7.75 24.17
C VAL A 261 -6.18 7.95 25.68
N ASP A 262 -6.64 9.12 26.10
CA ASP A 262 -6.85 9.46 27.50
C ASP A 262 -7.93 8.56 28.13
N GLU A 263 -9.03 8.33 27.44
CA GLU A 263 -10.10 7.43 27.90
C GLU A 263 -9.59 5.99 28.06
N CYS A 264 -8.84 5.47 27.10
CA CYS A 264 -8.25 4.13 27.17
C CYS A 264 -7.31 4.01 28.38
N ARG A 265 -6.47 5.01 28.63
CA ARG A 265 -5.55 5.01 29.77
C ARG A 265 -6.27 5.18 31.13
N GLN A 266 -7.14 6.16 31.24
CA GLN A 266 -7.71 6.58 32.54
C GLN A 266 -8.92 5.74 32.94
N LYS A 267 -9.86 5.47 32.01
CA LYS A 267 -11.10 4.75 32.28
C LYS A 267 -10.92 3.23 32.18
N HIS A 268 -10.21 2.77 31.15
CA HIS A 268 -10.04 1.34 30.87
C HIS A 268 -8.75 0.77 31.45
N HIS A 269 -7.84 1.62 31.94
CA HIS A 269 -6.54 1.23 32.49
C HIS A 269 -5.74 0.39 31.51
N ALA A 270 -5.70 0.80 30.24
CA ALA A 270 -4.94 0.10 29.22
C ALA A 270 -3.43 0.17 29.51
N ASP A 271 -2.76 -0.99 29.42
CA ASP A 271 -1.32 -1.12 29.62
C ASP A 271 -0.53 -0.69 28.37
N LEU A 272 -1.12 -0.84 27.18
CA LEU A 272 -0.55 -0.44 25.90
C LEU A 272 -1.60 0.26 25.05
N ILE A 273 -1.22 1.32 24.35
CA ILE A 273 -2.05 2.01 23.35
C ILE A 273 -1.45 1.77 21.96
N VAL A 274 -2.22 1.11 21.12
CA VAL A 274 -1.94 0.90 19.71
C VAL A 274 -2.89 1.75 18.88
N VAL A 275 -2.40 2.53 17.95
CA VAL A 275 -3.22 3.16 16.91
C VAL A 275 -3.08 2.33 15.65
N LEU A 276 -4.17 1.81 15.12
CA LEU A 276 -4.27 1.17 13.83
C LEU A 276 -4.76 2.21 12.83
N SER A 277 -3.91 2.61 11.89
CA SER A 277 -4.12 3.81 11.08
C SER A 277 -4.04 3.54 9.58
N HIS A 278 -4.91 4.21 8.84
CA HIS A 278 -4.85 4.29 7.38
C HIS A 278 -4.62 5.72 6.88
N ASN A 279 -3.89 6.55 7.63
CA ASN A 279 -3.63 7.95 7.23
C ASN A 279 -2.56 8.11 6.15
N GLY A 280 -1.58 7.21 6.11
CA GLY A 280 -0.32 7.38 5.40
C GLY A 280 0.84 7.82 6.32
N ALA A 281 2.07 7.47 5.92
CA ALA A 281 3.25 7.54 6.78
C ALA A 281 3.54 8.95 7.33
N ASP A 282 3.57 9.97 6.48
CA ASP A 282 3.87 11.36 6.92
C ASP A 282 2.78 11.94 7.81
N VAL A 283 1.51 11.63 7.50
CA VAL A 283 0.36 12.04 8.32
C VAL A 283 0.43 11.38 9.70
N ASP A 284 0.78 10.11 9.74
CA ASP A 284 0.94 9.34 10.99
C ASP A 284 2.10 9.85 11.84
N MET A 285 3.24 10.19 11.23
CA MET A 285 4.36 10.82 11.94
C MET A 285 3.97 12.17 12.54
N LYS A 286 3.24 12.98 11.80
CA LYS A 286 2.73 14.26 12.31
C LYS A 286 1.71 14.05 13.42
N MET A 287 0.74 13.14 13.27
CA MET A 287 -0.23 12.81 14.32
C MET A 287 0.48 12.36 15.59
N ALA A 288 1.47 11.47 15.50
CA ALA A 288 2.25 11.00 16.64
C ALA A 288 3.06 12.11 17.33
N SER A 289 3.43 13.19 16.61
CA SER A 289 4.09 14.35 17.21
C SER A 289 3.14 15.21 18.06
N GLU A 290 1.85 15.22 17.72
CA GLU A 290 0.82 16.04 18.35
C GLU A 290 0.07 15.29 19.47
N VAL A 291 -0.29 14.02 19.25
CA VAL A 291 -1.04 13.17 20.21
C VAL A 291 -0.09 12.49 21.17
N LYS A 292 -0.34 12.64 22.46
CA LYS A 292 0.51 12.06 23.51
C LYS A 292 -0.07 10.74 24.03
N GLY A 293 0.82 9.81 24.39
CA GLY A 293 0.43 8.55 25.04
C GLY A 293 0.17 7.38 24.10
N ILE A 294 0.40 7.53 22.79
CA ILE A 294 0.45 6.43 21.84
C ILE A 294 1.77 5.70 22.03
N ASP A 295 1.74 4.38 22.22
CA ASP A 295 2.95 3.55 22.31
C ASP A 295 3.40 3.06 20.92
N ILE A 296 2.45 2.53 20.13
CA ILE A 296 2.69 1.96 18.79
C ILE A 296 1.65 2.50 17.82
N LEU A 297 2.10 2.90 16.63
CA LEU A 297 1.25 3.26 15.50
C LEU A 297 1.55 2.30 14.33
N LEU A 298 0.54 1.56 13.92
CA LEU A 298 0.57 0.62 12.80
C LEU A 298 -0.12 1.29 11.62
N GLY A 299 0.67 1.73 10.64
CA GLY A 299 0.21 2.53 9.50
C GLY A 299 -0.07 1.71 8.24
N GLY A 300 -0.79 2.33 7.31
CA GLY A 300 -1.12 1.85 5.97
C GLY A 300 -1.17 2.99 4.95
N HIS A 301 -1.86 2.76 3.83
CA HIS A 301 -2.17 3.72 2.77
C HIS A 301 -1.03 4.08 1.83
N THR A 302 0.18 4.38 2.31
CA THR A 302 1.27 4.79 1.42
C THR A 302 1.97 3.63 0.71
N HIS A 303 1.67 2.38 1.08
CA HIS A 303 2.27 1.15 0.54
C HIS A 303 3.79 1.09 0.69
N ASP A 304 4.35 1.90 1.58
CA ASP A 304 5.79 1.98 1.78
C ASP A 304 6.27 0.99 2.84
N ILE A 305 7.55 0.65 2.78
CA ILE A 305 8.26 0.02 3.88
C ILE A 305 9.02 1.13 4.61
N MET A 306 8.72 1.30 5.91
CA MET A 306 9.43 2.26 6.74
C MET A 306 10.77 1.71 7.27
N GLY A 307 11.19 0.57 6.73
CA GLY A 307 12.49 -0.06 6.95
C GLY A 307 12.51 -1.11 8.06
N PRO A 308 13.66 -1.79 8.28
CA PRO A 308 13.76 -2.91 9.20
C PRO A 308 13.61 -2.54 10.69
N LYS A 309 13.51 -1.24 10.98
CA LYS A 309 13.31 -0.74 12.36
C LYS A 309 12.16 0.25 12.37
N PRO A 310 11.33 0.25 13.45
CA PRO A 310 10.31 1.27 13.60
C PRO A 310 10.90 2.68 13.61
N VAL A 311 10.23 3.61 12.96
CA VAL A 311 10.54 5.05 13.10
C VAL A 311 10.03 5.52 14.45
N LYS A 312 10.80 6.37 15.14
CA LYS A 312 10.42 6.92 16.44
C LYS A 312 10.03 8.38 16.31
N VAL A 313 8.82 8.71 16.76
CA VAL A 313 8.38 10.09 16.96
C VAL A 313 8.09 10.28 18.46
N GLY A 314 8.96 10.99 19.14
CA GLY A 314 8.94 11.02 20.61
C GLY A 314 9.12 9.62 21.20
N LYS A 315 8.07 9.12 21.89
CA LYS A 315 8.05 7.74 22.44
C LYS A 315 7.30 6.75 21.55
N THR A 316 6.56 7.22 20.57
CA THR A 316 5.73 6.39 19.68
C THR A 316 6.60 5.65 18.66
N LEU A 317 6.40 4.34 18.54
CA LEU A 317 6.98 3.50 17.50
C LEU A 317 6.02 3.46 16.30
N ILE A 318 6.50 3.77 15.11
CA ILE A 318 5.68 3.83 13.89
C ILE A 318 6.24 2.87 12.85
N ILE A 319 5.35 2.11 12.22
CA ILE A 319 5.67 1.24 11.08
C ILE A 319 4.63 1.38 9.97
N ASN A 320 5.01 0.98 8.76
CA ASN A 320 4.12 0.70 7.64
C ASN A 320 4.63 -0.57 6.94
N THR A 321 3.74 -1.49 6.54
CA THR A 321 4.09 -2.85 6.14
C THR A 321 3.97 -3.12 4.64
N SER A 322 4.27 -2.15 3.79
CA SER A 322 4.16 -2.31 2.33
C SER A 322 2.72 -2.62 1.89
N THR A 323 2.52 -3.51 0.95
CA THR A 323 1.25 -3.81 0.30
C THR A 323 1.19 -5.26 -0.21
N ASN A 324 0.05 -5.68 -0.78
CA ASN A 324 -0.18 -6.98 -1.43
C ASN A 324 0.17 -8.20 -0.55
N GLY A 325 0.19 -8.04 0.77
CA GLY A 325 0.61 -9.11 1.67
C GLY A 325 2.10 -9.47 1.57
N LYS A 326 2.93 -8.61 0.96
CA LYS A 326 4.37 -8.82 0.81
C LYS A 326 5.09 -8.98 2.15
N ILE A 327 4.65 -8.25 3.16
CA ILE A 327 5.25 -8.21 4.50
C ILE A 327 4.21 -8.56 5.56
N LEU A 328 4.58 -9.43 6.49
CA LEU A 328 3.93 -9.56 7.79
C LEU A 328 4.85 -8.91 8.83
N ALA A 329 4.41 -7.82 9.47
CA ALA A 329 5.14 -7.25 10.59
C ALA A 329 4.79 -7.97 11.89
N ARG A 330 5.81 -8.16 12.76
CA ARG A 330 5.63 -8.74 14.10
C ARG A 330 6.36 -7.89 15.13
N PHE A 331 5.62 -7.46 16.15
CA PHE A 331 6.16 -6.93 17.39
C PHE A 331 6.02 -7.97 18.50
N ASP A 332 7.10 -8.33 19.15
CA ASP A 332 7.11 -9.01 20.43
C ASP A 332 7.43 -7.98 21.52
N LEU A 333 6.54 -7.85 22.50
CA LEU A 333 6.51 -6.73 23.44
C LEU A 333 6.63 -7.24 24.88
N ASP A 334 7.48 -6.60 25.68
CA ASP A 334 7.43 -6.67 27.12
C ASP A 334 6.59 -5.51 27.66
N VAL A 335 5.31 -5.80 27.94
CA VAL A 335 4.35 -4.82 28.43
C VAL A 335 4.23 -4.89 29.94
N GLY A 336 4.60 -3.80 30.63
CA GLY A 336 4.35 -3.58 32.05
C GLY A 336 2.98 -2.94 32.31
N LYS A 337 2.71 -2.60 33.58
CA LYS A 337 1.49 -1.83 33.94
C LYS A 337 1.61 -0.40 33.40
N GLY A 338 0.74 -0.06 32.45
CA GLY A 338 0.64 1.27 31.85
C GLY A 338 1.85 1.71 31.03
N ARG A 339 2.73 0.80 30.60
CA ARG A 339 3.93 1.14 29.82
C ARG A 339 4.47 -0.01 29.00
N LEU A 340 5.08 0.31 27.87
CA LEU A 340 5.96 -0.58 27.12
C LEU A 340 7.38 -0.54 27.76
N ASN A 341 7.89 -1.69 28.24
CA ASN A 341 9.21 -1.80 28.83
C ASN A 341 10.30 -1.98 27.76
N ASP A 342 10.08 -2.95 26.85
CA ASP A 342 11.03 -3.28 25.77
C ASP A 342 10.27 -3.95 24.62
N TYR A 343 10.89 -4.08 23.45
CA TYR A 343 10.29 -4.71 22.27
C TYR A 343 11.34 -5.38 21.39
N ARG A 344 10.87 -6.35 20.57
CA ARG A 344 11.56 -6.86 19.38
C ARG A 344 10.63 -6.64 18.19
N PHE A 345 11.23 -6.28 17.07
CA PHE A 345 10.46 -5.98 15.86
C PHE A 345 11.05 -6.74 14.67
N TYR A 346 10.16 -7.28 13.84
CA TYR A 346 10.51 -8.06 12.65
C TYR A 346 9.61 -7.63 11.49
N TYR A 347 10.23 -7.20 10.38
CA TYR A 347 9.60 -7.31 9.08
C TYR A 347 9.89 -8.68 8.52
N LEU A 348 8.83 -9.41 8.15
CA LEU A 348 8.91 -10.76 7.61
C LEU A 348 8.44 -10.73 6.17
N PRO A 349 9.34 -10.57 5.18
CA PRO A 349 8.97 -10.70 3.78
C PRO A 349 8.42 -12.11 3.53
N VAL A 350 7.22 -12.18 2.99
CA VAL A 350 6.51 -13.44 2.74
C VAL A 350 6.96 -13.99 1.40
N PHE A 351 8.07 -14.74 1.38
CA PHE A 351 8.53 -15.44 0.19
C PHE A 351 7.77 -16.75 0.03
N SER A 352 6.88 -16.81 -0.96
CA SER A 352 5.96 -17.94 -1.12
C SER A 352 6.66 -19.27 -1.39
N ASN A 353 7.88 -19.25 -1.95
CA ASN A 353 8.69 -20.45 -2.18
C ASN A 353 9.41 -20.98 -0.91
N MET A 354 9.27 -20.29 0.23
CA MET A 354 9.87 -20.68 1.51
C MET A 354 8.85 -21.07 2.58
N ILE A 355 7.57 -20.89 2.30
CA ILE A 355 6.48 -21.11 3.24
C ILE A 355 5.48 -22.06 2.60
N GLU A 356 5.20 -23.20 3.24
CA GLU A 356 4.12 -24.07 2.79
C GLU A 356 2.77 -23.36 2.97
N PRO A 357 1.91 -23.33 1.93
CA PRO A 357 0.63 -22.65 2.04
C PRO A 357 -0.32 -23.38 3.01
N ASP A 358 -1.04 -22.64 3.81
CA ASP A 358 -2.09 -23.18 4.66
C ASP A 358 -3.20 -23.83 3.80
N LYS A 359 -3.51 -25.08 4.08
CA LYS A 359 -4.42 -25.89 3.26
C LYS A 359 -5.85 -25.37 3.29
N GLU A 360 -6.32 -24.89 4.44
CA GLU A 360 -7.68 -24.39 4.60
C GLU A 360 -7.85 -23.06 3.84
N MET A 361 -6.89 -22.14 3.98
CA MET A 361 -6.88 -20.89 3.25
C MET A 361 -6.72 -21.12 1.74
N ALA A 362 -5.84 -22.04 1.32
CA ALA A 362 -5.69 -22.39 -0.10
C ALA A 362 -6.98 -22.98 -0.70
N ALA A 363 -7.69 -23.84 0.03
CA ALA A 363 -8.98 -24.37 -0.39
C ALA A 363 -10.05 -23.26 -0.48
N TYR A 364 -10.05 -22.32 0.45
CA TYR A 364 -10.93 -21.16 0.42
C TYR A 364 -10.66 -20.28 -0.81
N ILE A 365 -9.40 -19.95 -1.07
CA ILE A 365 -8.98 -19.15 -2.25
C ILE A 365 -9.42 -19.85 -3.54
N HIS A 366 -9.18 -21.16 -3.66
CA HIS A 366 -9.64 -21.93 -4.80
C HIS A 366 -11.17 -21.85 -4.97
N LYS A 367 -11.92 -22.06 -3.88
CA LYS A 367 -13.40 -21.98 -3.90
C LYS A 367 -13.92 -20.64 -4.40
N VAL A 368 -13.35 -19.55 -3.93
CA VAL A 368 -13.77 -18.18 -4.30
C VAL A 368 -13.46 -17.88 -5.76
N ARG A 369 -12.31 -18.35 -6.25
CA ARG A 369 -11.80 -18.02 -7.60
C ARG A 369 -12.31 -18.95 -8.68
N SER A 370 -12.63 -20.21 -8.36
CA SER A 370 -13.02 -21.24 -9.34
C SER A 370 -14.18 -20.84 -10.26
N PRO A 371 -15.24 -20.11 -9.81
CA PRO A 371 -16.33 -19.68 -10.71
C PRO A 371 -15.86 -18.72 -11.82
N TYR A 372 -14.73 -18.07 -11.63
CA TYR A 372 -14.19 -17.03 -12.52
C TYR A 372 -12.91 -17.46 -13.23
N ALA A 373 -12.40 -18.66 -12.96
CA ALA A 373 -11.07 -19.11 -13.38
C ALA A 373 -10.84 -18.96 -14.89
N GLY A 374 -11.81 -19.35 -15.72
CA GLY A 374 -11.69 -19.24 -17.17
C GLY A 374 -11.57 -17.79 -17.65
N LYS A 375 -12.32 -16.86 -17.06
CA LYS A 375 -12.24 -15.44 -17.40
C LYS A 375 -10.94 -14.80 -16.90
N LEU A 376 -10.53 -15.13 -15.69
CA LEU A 376 -9.30 -14.61 -15.09
C LEU A 376 -8.05 -15.03 -15.89
N ALA A 377 -8.01 -16.28 -16.32
CA ALA A 377 -6.89 -16.86 -17.06
C ALA A 377 -6.87 -16.50 -18.56
N GLU A 378 -7.81 -15.72 -19.07
CA GLU A 378 -7.86 -15.32 -20.48
C GLU A 378 -6.57 -14.60 -20.88
N PRO A 379 -5.77 -15.14 -21.84
CA PRO A 379 -4.54 -14.49 -22.28
C PRO A 379 -4.88 -13.33 -23.22
N LEU A 380 -4.25 -12.18 -23.01
CA LEU A 380 -4.50 -10.96 -23.79
C LEU A 380 -3.32 -10.56 -24.65
N ALA A 381 -2.11 -10.54 -24.08
CA ALA A 381 -0.87 -10.16 -24.76
C ALA A 381 0.33 -10.75 -24.02
N VAL A 382 1.53 -10.63 -24.62
CA VAL A 382 2.82 -10.92 -23.97
C VAL A 382 3.56 -9.60 -23.78
N THR A 383 4.15 -9.38 -22.61
CA THR A 383 4.99 -8.21 -22.38
C THR A 383 6.47 -8.52 -22.70
N GLU A 384 7.14 -7.61 -23.40
CA GLU A 384 8.59 -7.69 -23.68
C GLU A 384 9.41 -6.87 -22.68
N SER A 385 8.76 -6.12 -21.79
CA SER A 385 9.40 -5.30 -20.77
C SER A 385 8.80 -5.57 -19.38
N LEU A 386 9.53 -5.26 -18.32
CA LEU A 386 8.99 -5.26 -16.96
C LEU A 386 7.81 -4.31 -16.87
N LEU A 387 6.65 -4.82 -16.43
CA LEU A 387 5.49 -4.00 -16.14
C LEU A 387 5.33 -3.85 -14.63
N TYR A 388 5.23 -2.61 -14.18
CA TYR A 388 5.00 -2.22 -12.78
C TYR A 388 4.17 -0.95 -12.73
N ARG A 389 3.58 -0.66 -11.60
CA ARG A 389 2.76 0.53 -11.41
C ARG A 389 3.35 1.53 -10.44
N ARG A 390 3.90 1.06 -9.34
CA ARG A 390 4.24 1.87 -8.17
C ARG A 390 5.46 2.76 -8.41
N ASP A 391 5.21 4.06 -8.46
CA ASP A 391 6.17 5.18 -8.52
C ASP A 391 5.44 6.50 -8.31
N ASN A 392 6.17 7.59 -7.96
CA ASN A 392 5.53 8.90 -7.81
C ASN A 392 4.86 9.41 -9.09
N PHE A 393 5.43 9.16 -10.27
CA PHE A 393 4.99 9.82 -11.52
C PHE A 393 4.32 8.87 -12.51
N ASN A 394 4.92 7.76 -12.86
CA ASN A 394 4.36 6.80 -13.80
C ASN A 394 5.04 5.43 -13.64
N GLY A 395 4.30 4.37 -13.93
CA GLY A 395 4.82 3.02 -14.07
C GLY A 395 4.58 2.49 -15.47
N SER A 396 5.32 1.46 -15.87
CA SER A 396 5.22 0.90 -17.22
C SER A 396 3.85 0.26 -17.51
N PHE A 397 3.15 -0.24 -16.48
CA PHE A 397 1.78 -0.74 -16.65
C PHE A 397 0.79 0.39 -16.94
N ASP A 398 0.90 1.51 -16.19
CA ASP A 398 0.07 2.70 -16.44
C ASP A 398 0.42 3.37 -17.77
N GLN A 399 1.69 3.32 -18.23
CA GLN A 399 2.07 3.80 -19.55
C GLN A 399 1.32 3.08 -20.67
N LEU A 400 1.20 1.75 -20.59
CA LEU A 400 0.39 0.97 -21.55
C LEU A 400 -1.10 1.35 -21.45
N LEU A 401 -1.60 1.57 -20.23
CA LEU A 401 -2.99 1.93 -20.01
C LEU A 401 -3.34 3.29 -20.62
N VAL A 402 -2.52 4.33 -20.39
CA VAL A 402 -2.78 5.66 -21.00
C VAL A 402 -2.59 5.63 -22.51
N GLN A 403 -1.68 4.81 -23.04
CA GLN A 403 -1.54 4.59 -24.49
C GLN A 403 -2.80 3.94 -25.08
N ALA A 404 -3.31 2.89 -24.43
CA ALA A 404 -4.56 2.25 -24.86
C ALA A 404 -5.74 3.23 -24.85
N LEU A 405 -5.86 4.06 -23.82
CA LEU A 405 -6.88 5.09 -23.75
C LEU A 405 -6.78 6.10 -24.88
N MET A 406 -5.58 6.56 -25.22
CA MET A 406 -5.39 7.51 -26.33
C MET A 406 -5.77 6.89 -27.67
N GLU A 407 -5.30 5.67 -27.95
CA GLU A 407 -5.54 4.99 -29.22
C GLU A 407 -7.02 4.59 -29.39
N GLU A 408 -7.65 3.97 -28.37
CA GLU A 408 -9.01 3.48 -28.45
C GLU A 408 -10.07 4.61 -28.43
N MET A 409 -9.74 5.76 -27.81
CA MET A 409 -10.64 6.92 -27.70
C MET A 409 -10.30 8.03 -28.70
N ASP A 410 -9.29 7.87 -29.54
CA ASP A 410 -8.80 8.88 -30.49
C ASP A 410 -8.58 10.24 -29.80
N CYS A 411 -7.70 10.28 -28.79
CA CYS A 411 -7.43 11.45 -27.95
C CYS A 411 -6.00 11.96 -28.08
N GLU A 412 -5.81 13.28 -27.90
CA GLU A 412 -4.48 13.94 -27.95
C GLU A 412 -3.63 13.61 -26.73
N ALA A 413 -4.29 13.32 -25.60
CA ALA A 413 -3.66 12.97 -24.32
C ALA A 413 -4.57 12.06 -23.49
N ALA A 414 -4.03 11.46 -22.45
CA ALA A 414 -4.81 10.69 -21.50
C ALA A 414 -4.38 10.94 -20.05
N PHE A 415 -5.32 10.71 -19.12
CA PHE A 415 -5.10 10.66 -17.69
C PHE A 415 -5.51 9.30 -17.13
N SER A 416 -4.68 8.76 -16.23
CA SER A 416 -5.04 7.65 -15.36
C SER A 416 -4.79 8.06 -13.91
N PRO A 417 -5.68 7.71 -12.96
CA PRO A 417 -5.47 8.03 -11.56
C PRO A 417 -4.16 7.45 -11.02
N GLY A 418 -3.51 8.16 -10.10
CA GLY A 418 -2.30 7.71 -9.43
C GLY A 418 -2.57 6.65 -8.36
N PHE A 419 -3.33 5.61 -8.69
CA PHE A 419 -3.58 4.49 -7.80
C PHE A 419 -2.29 3.71 -7.54
N ARG A 420 -2.15 3.16 -6.32
CA ARG A 420 -0.93 2.46 -5.87
C ARG A 420 -1.05 0.95 -5.87
N TRP A 421 -2.27 0.39 -5.96
CA TRP A 421 -2.47 -1.05 -6.03
C TRP A 421 -2.10 -1.62 -7.41
N GLY A 422 -2.06 -2.92 -7.51
CA GLY A 422 -1.61 -3.69 -8.65
C GLY A 422 -0.34 -4.46 -8.33
N TYR A 423 0.17 -5.20 -9.30
CA TYR A 423 1.41 -5.98 -9.17
C TYR A 423 2.18 -5.99 -10.50
N CYS A 424 3.38 -6.57 -10.49
CA CYS A 424 4.27 -6.55 -11.64
C CYS A 424 4.07 -7.75 -12.57
N LYS A 425 4.55 -7.61 -13.82
CA LYS A 425 4.75 -8.71 -14.77
C LYS A 425 6.18 -8.67 -15.28
N LEU A 426 6.84 -9.82 -15.30
CA LEU A 426 8.21 -9.92 -15.81
C LEU A 426 8.23 -9.99 -17.36
N PRO A 427 9.34 -9.60 -17.99
CA PRO A 427 9.50 -9.74 -19.44
C PRO A 427 9.25 -11.18 -19.90
N GLY A 428 8.53 -11.35 -21.00
CA GLY A 428 8.14 -12.66 -21.54
C GLY A 428 6.88 -13.28 -20.94
N GLU A 429 6.33 -12.71 -19.86
CA GLU A 429 5.09 -13.23 -19.28
C GLU A 429 3.84 -12.83 -20.08
N THR A 430 2.85 -13.70 -20.03
CA THR A 430 1.51 -13.42 -20.58
C THR A 430 0.75 -12.49 -19.65
N ILE A 431 0.23 -11.40 -20.19
CA ILE A 431 -0.75 -10.54 -19.53
C ILE A 431 -2.12 -11.20 -19.70
N THR A 432 -2.76 -11.51 -18.58
CA THR A 432 -4.10 -12.10 -18.54
C THR A 432 -5.16 -11.05 -18.22
N PHE A 433 -6.43 -11.43 -18.33
CA PHE A 433 -7.52 -10.56 -17.90
C PHE A 433 -7.46 -10.28 -16.39
N GLU A 434 -6.96 -11.22 -15.59
CA GLU A 434 -6.72 -10.99 -14.15
C GLU A 434 -5.69 -9.88 -13.92
N ASP A 435 -4.61 -9.86 -14.69
CA ASP A 435 -3.58 -8.81 -14.57
C ASP A 435 -4.16 -7.42 -14.90
N VAL A 436 -5.03 -7.33 -15.90
CA VAL A 436 -5.76 -6.08 -16.20
C VAL A 436 -6.67 -5.67 -15.06
N MET A 437 -7.43 -6.62 -14.51
CA MET A 437 -8.31 -6.34 -13.36
C MET A 437 -7.53 -5.94 -12.12
N ALA A 438 -6.37 -6.53 -11.85
CA ALA A 438 -5.52 -6.14 -10.72
C ALA A 438 -5.03 -4.68 -10.80
N GLN A 439 -4.97 -4.11 -12.00
CA GLN A 439 -4.61 -2.70 -12.19
C GLN A 439 -5.83 -1.76 -12.19
N THR A 440 -7.03 -2.27 -12.47
CA THR A 440 -8.17 -1.42 -12.85
C THR A 440 -9.47 -1.70 -12.09
N ALA A 441 -9.53 -2.75 -11.27
CA ALA A 441 -10.75 -3.14 -10.57
C ALA A 441 -11.17 -2.08 -9.53
N ILE A 442 -12.19 -1.30 -9.89
CA ILE A 442 -12.78 -0.26 -9.06
C ILE A 442 -14.30 -0.18 -9.35
N THR A 443 -15.09 0.39 -8.45
CA THR A 443 -16.55 0.44 -8.56
C THR A 443 -17.08 1.54 -9.49
N TYR A 444 -16.22 2.43 -9.98
CA TYR A 444 -16.53 3.51 -10.94
C TYR A 444 -15.49 3.56 -12.07
N PRO A 445 -15.43 2.49 -12.91
CA PRO A 445 -14.33 2.27 -13.86
C PRO A 445 -14.52 2.94 -15.23
N GLN A 446 -15.58 3.71 -15.41
CA GLN A 446 -15.98 4.21 -16.73
C GLN A 446 -14.93 5.11 -17.34
N VAL A 447 -14.62 4.85 -18.61
CA VAL A 447 -13.79 5.72 -19.44
C VAL A 447 -14.60 6.93 -19.87
N THR A 448 -13.98 8.09 -19.82
CA THR A 448 -14.53 9.37 -20.25
C THR A 448 -13.62 10.05 -21.25
N VAL A 449 -14.21 10.84 -22.12
CA VAL A 449 -13.49 11.75 -23.04
C VAL A 449 -13.98 13.16 -22.78
N ASN A 450 -13.05 14.05 -22.46
CA ASN A 450 -13.34 15.44 -22.14
C ASN A 450 -12.46 16.39 -22.95
N GLU A 451 -12.94 17.60 -23.18
CA GLU A 451 -12.15 18.70 -23.71
C GLU A 451 -11.69 19.61 -22.57
N TYR A 452 -10.39 19.63 -22.31
CA TYR A 452 -9.78 20.54 -21.32
C TYR A 452 -8.90 21.58 -21.99
N THR A 453 -8.97 22.83 -21.54
CA THR A 453 -7.97 23.83 -21.90
C THR A 453 -6.63 23.47 -21.27
N GLY A 454 -5.52 23.94 -21.86
CA GLY A 454 -4.19 23.73 -21.25
C GLY A 454 -4.11 24.27 -19.82
N ALA A 455 -4.83 25.36 -19.52
CA ALA A 455 -4.92 25.90 -18.16
C ALA A 455 -5.62 24.93 -17.20
N GLN A 456 -6.69 24.25 -17.65
CA GLN A 456 -7.39 23.23 -16.84
C GLN A 456 -6.52 21.97 -16.65
N ILE A 457 -5.81 21.53 -17.68
CA ILE A 457 -4.85 20.41 -17.57
C ILE A 457 -3.79 20.74 -16.50
N LYS A 458 -3.18 21.93 -16.57
CA LYS A 458 -2.21 22.38 -15.57
C LYS A 458 -2.81 22.40 -14.18
N LEU A 459 -4.02 22.94 -14.01
CA LEU A 459 -4.70 23.02 -12.72
C LEU A 459 -4.93 21.62 -12.10
N ILE A 460 -5.41 20.66 -12.88
CA ILE A 460 -5.59 19.26 -12.44
C ILE A 460 -4.26 18.66 -11.97
N MET A 461 -3.21 18.85 -12.75
CA MET A 461 -1.89 18.29 -12.41
C MET A 461 -1.29 18.95 -11.16
N GLU A 462 -1.47 20.26 -10.98
CA GLU A 462 -0.98 20.99 -9.78
C GLU A 462 -1.75 20.58 -8.52
N ASP A 463 -3.05 20.36 -8.62
CA ASP A 463 -3.89 19.90 -7.52
C ASP A 463 -3.47 18.51 -7.04
N VAL A 464 -3.30 17.56 -7.98
CA VAL A 464 -2.79 16.22 -7.64
C VAL A 464 -1.36 16.28 -7.09
N ALA A 465 -0.49 17.15 -7.63
CA ALA A 465 0.86 17.33 -7.11
C ALA A 465 0.87 17.83 -5.65
N ASP A 466 -0.12 18.63 -5.25
CA ASP A 466 -0.23 19.10 -3.87
C ASP A 466 -0.59 17.97 -2.88
N ASN A 467 -1.30 16.94 -3.35
CA ASN A 467 -1.58 15.75 -2.54
C ASN A 467 -0.33 14.95 -2.16
N LEU A 468 0.76 15.04 -2.95
CA LEU A 468 2.03 14.36 -2.68
C LEU A 468 3.04 15.29 -2.00
N PHE A 469 3.13 16.53 -2.47
CA PHE A 469 4.26 17.42 -2.18
C PHE A 469 3.90 18.64 -1.34
N ASN A 470 2.76 18.62 -0.65
CA ASN A 470 2.46 19.63 0.36
C ASN A 470 3.39 19.43 1.58
N LYS A 471 4.09 20.50 1.99
CA LYS A 471 5.02 20.47 3.14
C LYS A 471 4.33 20.22 4.48
N ASN A 472 3.02 20.47 4.56
CA ASN A 472 2.22 20.08 5.70
C ASN A 472 1.56 18.71 5.43
N PRO A 473 1.97 17.62 6.10
CA PRO A 473 1.42 16.29 5.87
C PRO A 473 -0.10 16.21 5.96
N TYR A 474 -0.75 17.06 6.74
CA TYR A 474 -2.21 17.09 6.85
C TYR A 474 -2.94 17.59 5.58
N TYR A 475 -2.23 17.99 4.55
CA TYR A 475 -2.77 18.26 3.22
C TYR A 475 -2.33 17.21 2.18
N GLN A 476 -1.50 16.24 2.56
CA GLN A 476 -1.14 15.12 1.70
C GLN A 476 -2.27 14.09 1.71
N GLN A 477 -3.10 14.13 0.68
CA GLN A 477 -4.27 13.26 0.56
C GLN A 477 -3.92 11.86 0.02
N GLY A 478 -2.65 11.61 -0.26
CA GLY A 478 -2.14 10.33 -0.75
C GLY A 478 -2.40 10.10 -2.24
N GLY A 479 -2.16 8.87 -2.68
CA GLY A 479 -2.05 8.53 -4.09
C GLY A 479 -0.68 8.93 -4.65
N ASP A 480 -0.42 8.52 -5.89
CA ASP A 480 0.72 9.00 -6.68
C ASP A 480 0.27 10.13 -7.60
N MET A 481 1.20 10.71 -8.37
CA MET A 481 0.87 11.70 -9.38
C MET A 481 -0.11 11.09 -10.41
N ILE A 482 -1.03 11.92 -10.93
CA ILE A 482 -1.84 11.50 -12.07
C ILE A 482 -0.93 11.04 -13.20
N ARG A 483 -1.18 9.83 -13.71
CA ARG A 483 -0.46 9.29 -14.86
C ARG A 483 -0.89 10.02 -16.11
N VAL A 484 0.07 10.44 -16.91
CA VAL A 484 -0.20 11.21 -18.12
C VAL A 484 0.24 10.43 -19.36
N GLY A 485 -0.55 10.48 -20.41
CA GLY A 485 -0.17 9.99 -21.74
C GLY A 485 0.04 11.18 -22.68
N ASN A 486 1.20 11.21 -23.35
CA ASN A 486 1.58 12.22 -24.35
C ASN A 486 1.69 13.66 -23.81
N ILE A 487 1.88 13.83 -22.49
CA ILE A 487 2.14 15.11 -21.83
C ILE A 487 3.55 15.10 -21.25
N GLN A 488 4.40 16.05 -21.65
CA GLN A 488 5.74 16.27 -21.12
C GLN A 488 5.72 17.57 -20.31
N TYR A 489 6.44 17.58 -19.17
CA TYR A 489 6.47 18.75 -18.29
C TYR A 489 7.72 18.77 -17.40
N VAL A 490 7.98 19.94 -16.85
CA VAL A 490 9.00 20.14 -15.80
C VAL A 490 8.29 20.29 -14.47
N MET A 491 8.85 19.66 -13.43
CA MET A 491 8.27 19.70 -12.10
C MET A 491 9.30 20.05 -11.03
N ASP A 492 8.93 20.95 -10.13
CA ASP A 492 9.64 21.28 -8.90
C ASP A 492 8.77 20.91 -7.70
N PRO A 493 8.97 19.73 -7.08
CA PRO A 493 8.19 19.28 -5.92
C PRO A 493 8.27 20.22 -4.70
N GLU A 494 9.36 21.00 -4.55
CA GLU A 494 9.57 21.91 -3.42
C GLU A 494 8.76 23.21 -3.50
N LYS A 495 8.20 23.53 -4.68
CA LYS A 495 7.36 24.72 -4.87
C LYS A 495 5.96 24.54 -4.26
N THR A 496 5.24 25.63 -4.14
CA THR A 496 3.82 25.63 -3.72
C THR A 496 2.91 25.31 -4.90
N ILE A 497 1.69 24.89 -4.61
CA ILE A 497 0.64 24.62 -5.61
C ILE A 497 0.51 25.80 -6.61
N GLY A 498 0.33 25.48 -7.88
CA GLY A 498 0.28 26.44 -9.00
C GLY A 498 1.64 26.80 -9.59
N HIS A 499 2.73 26.50 -8.89
CA HIS A 499 4.11 26.84 -9.28
C HIS A 499 5.03 25.63 -9.44
N ARG A 500 4.51 24.38 -9.22
CA ARG A 500 5.31 23.16 -9.36
C ARG A 500 5.52 22.75 -10.81
N ILE A 501 4.52 22.98 -11.68
CA ILE A 501 4.52 22.46 -13.05
C ILE A 501 4.73 23.57 -14.06
N THR A 502 5.73 23.40 -14.89
CA THR A 502 6.14 24.35 -15.96
C THR A 502 6.46 23.61 -17.26
N GLU A 503 6.74 24.33 -18.32
CA GLU A 503 7.17 23.81 -19.63
C GLU A 503 6.30 22.65 -20.16
N LEU A 504 4.97 22.81 -20.09
CA LEU A 504 4.03 21.79 -20.53
C LEU A 504 4.01 21.66 -22.05
N HIS A 505 4.08 20.41 -22.54
CA HIS A 505 3.96 20.07 -23.95
C HIS A 505 2.93 18.94 -24.13
N VAL A 506 2.25 18.93 -25.26
CA VAL A 506 1.38 17.83 -25.71
C VAL A 506 1.85 17.38 -27.09
N GLY A 507 2.18 16.12 -27.26
CA GLY A 507 2.73 15.59 -28.51
C GLY A 507 4.01 16.29 -28.93
N GLY A 508 4.88 16.65 -27.98
CA GLY A 508 6.14 17.35 -28.21
C GLY A 508 6.02 18.84 -28.58
N LYS A 509 4.78 19.41 -28.64
CA LYS A 509 4.55 20.83 -28.94
C LYS A 509 4.18 21.59 -27.67
N PRO A 510 4.65 22.85 -27.48
CA PRO A 510 4.25 23.68 -26.35
C PRO A 510 2.72 23.73 -26.18
N MET A 511 2.26 23.48 -24.96
CA MET A 511 0.84 23.48 -24.63
C MET A 511 0.31 24.90 -24.58
N SER A 512 -0.71 25.21 -25.41
CA SER A 512 -1.43 26.49 -25.33
C SER A 512 -2.43 26.45 -24.17
N MET A 513 -2.34 27.40 -23.25
CA MET A 513 -3.25 27.49 -22.11
C MET A 513 -4.71 27.71 -22.49
N LYS A 514 -4.99 28.26 -23.69
CA LYS A 514 -6.33 28.56 -24.18
C LYS A 514 -6.91 27.50 -25.12
N LYS A 515 -6.06 26.72 -25.81
CA LYS A 515 -6.50 25.63 -26.69
C LYS A 515 -7.15 24.54 -25.87
N LYS A 516 -8.24 23.98 -26.37
CA LYS A 516 -8.82 22.75 -25.85
C LYS A 516 -8.12 21.53 -26.45
N TYR A 517 -7.87 20.55 -25.62
CA TYR A 517 -7.28 19.27 -25.95
C TYR A 517 -8.28 18.18 -25.62
N LYS A 518 -8.45 17.20 -26.50
CA LYS A 518 -9.26 16.02 -26.27
C LYS A 518 -8.49 15.04 -25.40
N VAL A 519 -8.98 14.80 -24.19
CA VAL A 519 -8.30 14.00 -23.18
C VAL A 519 -9.18 12.84 -22.75
N ALA A 520 -8.65 11.60 -22.85
CA ALA A 520 -9.26 10.42 -22.27
C ALA A 520 -8.92 10.32 -20.77
N GLY A 521 -9.83 9.75 -19.99
CA GLY A 521 -9.63 9.48 -18.57
C GLY A 521 -10.59 8.42 -18.07
N TRP A 522 -10.44 8.00 -16.83
CA TRP A 522 -11.34 7.04 -16.18
C TRP A 522 -11.41 7.29 -14.67
N ALA A 523 -12.31 6.58 -13.97
CA ALA A 523 -12.50 6.67 -12.53
C ALA A 523 -12.89 8.09 -12.04
N ALA A 524 -13.87 8.71 -12.70
CA ALA A 524 -14.37 10.03 -12.33
C ALA A 524 -15.12 9.99 -11.00
N VAL A 525 -14.67 10.80 -10.02
CA VAL A 525 -15.24 10.85 -8.66
C VAL A 525 -16.35 11.89 -8.49
N SER A 526 -16.47 12.87 -9.40
CA SER A 526 -17.37 14.03 -9.22
C SER A 526 -18.85 13.70 -9.39
N LYS A 527 -19.20 12.77 -10.28
CA LYS A 527 -20.58 12.33 -10.57
C LYS A 527 -20.56 10.94 -11.20
N PRO A 528 -21.68 10.19 -11.11
CA PRO A 528 -21.85 8.98 -11.92
C PRO A 528 -21.65 9.28 -13.40
N VAL A 529 -20.91 8.43 -14.09
CA VAL A 529 -20.64 8.53 -15.52
C VAL A 529 -21.02 7.21 -16.17
N GLU A 530 -21.66 7.27 -17.32
CA GLU A 530 -21.90 6.13 -18.20
C GLU A 530 -20.72 5.99 -19.17
N GLY A 531 -20.33 4.77 -19.49
CA GLY A 531 -19.23 4.49 -20.40
C GLY A 531 -18.72 3.05 -20.28
N THR A 532 -17.85 2.67 -21.20
CA THR A 532 -17.18 1.37 -21.18
C THR A 532 -16.21 1.33 -19.99
N PRO A 533 -16.20 0.24 -19.21
CA PRO A 533 -15.20 0.06 -18.17
C PRO A 533 -13.78 0.06 -18.72
N VAL A 534 -12.85 0.66 -18.00
CA VAL A 534 -11.44 0.79 -18.44
C VAL A 534 -10.78 -0.56 -18.70
N TRP A 535 -11.11 -1.60 -17.94
CA TRP A 535 -10.57 -2.95 -18.17
C TRP A 535 -11.02 -3.56 -19.51
N ASP A 536 -12.22 -3.25 -20.01
CA ASP A 536 -12.68 -3.74 -21.29
C ASP A 536 -11.97 -3.01 -22.45
N VAL A 537 -11.75 -1.70 -22.31
CA VAL A 537 -10.98 -0.89 -23.26
C VAL A 537 -9.54 -1.40 -23.32
N PHE A 538 -8.90 -1.59 -22.18
CA PHE A 538 -7.51 -2.02 -22.10
C PHE A 538 -7.34 -3.47 -22.58
N ALA A 539 -8.22 -4.39 -22.19
CA ALA A 539 -8.19 -5.77 -22.67
C ALA A 539 -8.40 -5.86 -24.18
N LYS A 540 -9.31 -5.05 -24.75
CA LYS A 540 -9.50 -4.96 -26.22
C LYS A 540 -8.21 -4.53 -26.93
N TRP A 541 -7.56 -3.49 -26.43
CA TRP A 541 -6.31 -2.97 -26.97
C TRP A 541 -5.18 -4.02 -26.89
N LEU A 542 -5.01 -4.69 -25.75
CA LEU A 542 -4.01 -5.74 -25.56
C LEU A 542 -4.22 -6.92 -26.53
N ARG A 543 -5.47 -7.39 -26.71
CA ARG A 543 -5.78 -8.46 -27.69
C ARG A 543 -5.40 -8.07 -29.12
N ALA A 544 -5.59 -6.81 -29.49
CA ALA A 544 -5.21 -6.32 -30.82
C ALA A 544 -3.69 -6.24 -30.98
N LYS A 545 -2.96 -5.82 -29.95
CA LYS A 545 -1.47 -5.69 -29.99
C LYS A 545 -0.78 -7.03 -29.92
N ARG A 546 -1.27 -7.99 -29.12
CA ARG A 546 -0.69 -9.33 -28.87
C ARG A 546 0.69 -9.33 -28.18
N GLN A 547 1.54 -8.39 -28.49
CA GLN A 547 2.82 -8.10 -27.85
C GLN A 547 2.90 -6.62 -27.51
N VAL A 548 3.41 -6.31 -26.33
CA VAL A 548 3.56 -4.94 -25.86
C VAL A 548 4.92 -4.72 -25.25
N ARG A 549 5.44 -3.51 -25.43
CA ARG A 549 6.72 -3.07 -24.89
C ARG A 549 6.62 -1.61 -24.46
N VAL A 550 7.26 -1.30 -23.37
CA VAL A 550 7.41 0.07 -22.88
C VAL A 550 8.89 0.43 -22.97
N ASP A 551 9.23 1.31 -23.89
CA ASP A 551 10.60 1.80 -24.08
C ASP A 551 10.85 3.13 -23.37
N LYS A 552 9.77 3.88 -23.04
CA LYS A 552 9.83 5.19 -22.41
C LYS A 552 8.58 5.45 -21.60
N LEU A 553 8.76 6.09 -20.45
CA LEU A 553 7.67 6.58 -19.62
C LEU A 553 7.44 8.08 -19.83
N ASP A 554 6.19 8.51 -19.80
CA ASP A 554 5.80 9.91 -19.71
C ASP A 554 5.96 10.39 -18.25
N ILE A 555 7.18 10.74 -17.87
CA ILE A 555 7.58 11.25 -16.55
C ILE A 555 8.08 12.69 -16.69
N PRO A 556 8.03 13.50 -15.61
CA PRO A 556 8.56 14.87 -15.66
C PRO A 556 10.07 14.92 -15.71
N ARG A 557 10.61 16.02 -16.26
CA ARG A 557 11.95 16.47 -15.89
C ARG A 557 11.86 17.16 -14.52
N LEU A 558 12.63 16.67 -13.55
CA LEU A 558 12.62 17.22 -12.19
C LEU A 558 13.63 18.37 -12.04
N VAL A 559 13.27 19.35 -11.23
CA VAL A 559 14.16 20.42 -10.77
C VAL A 559 13.94 20.63 -9.26
N GLY A 560 14.90 21.29 -8.60
CA GLY A 560 14.78 21.59 -7.16
C GLY A 560 15.04 20.41 -6.22
N VAL A 561 15.22 19.20 -6.73
CA VAL A 561 15.37 17.95 -5.93
C VAL A 561 16.65 17.19 -6.23
N LYS A 562 17.68 17.87 -6.73
CA LYS A 562 18.98 17.24 -7.00
C LYS A 562 19.57 16.64 -5.72
N GLY A 563 19.92 15.35 -5.77
CA GLY A 563 20.47 14.61 -4.62
C GLY A 563 19.41 14.13 -3.63
N ASN A 564 18.11 14.20 -3.99
CA ASN A 564 17.05 13.62 -3.16
C ASN A 564 17.19 12.10 -3.14
N PRO A 565 17.31 11.47 -1.95
CA PRO A 565 17.49 10.01 -1.84
C PRO A 565 16.22 9.20 -2.12
N GLY A 566 15.10 9.86 -2.35
CA GLY A 566 13.87 9.26 -2.85
C GLY A 566 13.83 9.11 -4.37
N ILE A 567 14.97 9.17 -5.07
CA ILE A 567 15.09 9.00 -6.53
C ILE A 567 16.23 8.01 -6.80
N ALA A 568 15.88 6.78 -7.22
CA ALA A 568 16.88 5.74 -7.49
C ALA A 568 17.65 5.99 -8.80
N TYR A 569 16.98 6.50 -9.84
CA TYR A 569 17.55 6.73 -11.18
C TYR A 569 17.47 8.20 -11.61
N PRO A 570 18.33 9.10 -11.05
CA PRO A 570 18.22 10.55 -11.29
C PRO A 570 18.29 10.93 -12.78
N ARG A 571 19.05 10.19 -13.60
CA ARG A 571 19.21 10.50 -15.03
C ARG A 571 17.91 10.41 -15.82
N GLU A 572 16.99 9.53 -15.42
CA GLU A 572 15.68 9.39 -16.06
C GLU A 572 14.82 10.63 -15.88
N TYR A 573 15.05 11.38 -14.81
CA TYR A 573 14.37 12.61 -14.45
C TYR A 573 15.12 13.88 -14.85
N GLY A 574 16.26 13.75 -15.54
CA GLY A 574 17.05 14.89 -16.01
C GLY A 574 17.83 15.62 -14.90
N LEU A 575 18.23 14.90 -13.84
CA LEU A 575 18.99 15.41 -12.70
C LEU A 575 20.49 15.07 -12.76
#